data_ac61a95cd5d59f88d44dd801ab524473
#
_entry.id   ac61a95cd5d59f88d44dd801ab524473
#
_cell.length_a   1.000
_cell.length_b   1.000
_cell.length_c   1.000
_cell.angle_alpha   90.00
_cell.angle_beta   90.00
_cell.angle_gamma   90.00
#
_symmetry.space_group_name_H-M   'P 1'
#
loop_
_entity.id
_entity.type
_entity.pdbx_description
1 polymer ?
#
loop_
_entity_poly.entity_id
_entity_poly.type
_entity_poly.pdbx_seq_one_letter_code
_entity_poly.pdbx_strand_id
1 'polypeptide(L)'
;MSDKQKSITMFDMLVGIANVQNVHTQQQKEHAQQQKANAQKLNTLSNDVASLKDSTKLVSDRIQAAEVEFQAVKDDIKAFKETCREKFDSSLSSDAFHREIDDIARRRRNICIYGLKESTQPSRQEKQQHDKSVVTTLFNDISSDPTTITFPSPSSNFKIWNRVGPINERRPRPLIVEMASEEAKHRMLSSLNRLQGKPQWKGVTLSDDRTKSQRENDKKVYDELKAIQEAKNVAMSEEEKNDFVHIIVGRPGDYRVKKVRKRKN
;
A
#
# COMPACT_ATOMS: atom_id res chain seq x y z
N MET A 1 82.04 -39.43 71.53
CA MET A 1 80.60 -39.31 71.54
C MET A 1 80.01 -40.46 72.31
N SER A 2 79.24 -40.20 73.33
CA SER A 2 78.62 -41.28 74.15
C SER A 2 77.53 -41.98 73.35
N ASP A 3 77.28 -43.30 73.65
CA ASP A 3 76.24 -44.11 72.94
C ASP A 3 74.86 -43.49 73.03
N LYS A 4 74.58 -42.66 74.02
CA LYS A 4 73.32 -41.87 74.15
C LYS A 4 73.23 -40.79 73.08
N GLN A 5 74.27 -40.14 72.66
CA GLN A 5 74.30 -39.10 71.65
C GLN A 5 74.16 -39.67 70.24
N LYS A 6 74.64 -40.90 69.99
CA LYS A 6 74.40 -41.63 68.72
C LYS A 6 72.97 -42.13 68.61
N SER A 7 72.36 -42.52 69.70
CA SER A 7 70.95 -42.96 69.76
C SER A 7 69.97 -41.79 69.47
N ILE A 8 70.25 -40.59 70.01
CA ILE A 8 69.38 -39.41 69.79
C ILE A 8 69.51 -38.96 68.31
N THR A 9 70.72 -38.94 67.74
CA THR A 9 70.89 -38.53 66.34
C THR A 9 70.27 -39.55 65.36
N MET A 10 70.27 -40.85 65.68
CA MET A 10 69.67 -41.86 64.87
C MET A 10 68.08 -41.79 64.92
N PHE A 11 67.58 -41.44 66.09
CA PHE A 11 66.10 -41.20 66.23
C PHE A 11 65.64 -39.97 65.50
N ASP A 12 66.38 -38.87 65.57
CA ASP A 12 66.11 -37.63 64.83
C ASP A 12 66.12 -37.86 63.28
N MET A 13 67.03 -38.69 62.80
CA MET A 13 67.08 -39.09 61.39
C MET A 13 65.88 -39.91 61.00
N LEU A 14 65.44 -40.86 61.83
CA LEU A 14 64.21 -41.69 61.56
C LEU A 14 62.99 -40.84 61.55
N VAL A 15 62.84 -39.88 62.51
CA VAL A 15 61.73 -38.92 62.51
C VAL A 15 61.76 -38.06 61.25
N GLY A 16 62.96 -37.59 60.84
CA GLY A 16 63.12 -36.81 59.60
C GLY A 16 62.63 -37.62 58.35
N ILE A 17 63.07 -38.89 58.25
CA ILE A 17 62.67 -39.78 57.16
C ILE A 17 61.12 -40.01 57.15
N ALA A 18 60.54 -40.26 58.34
CA ALA A 18 59.08 -40.47 58.47
C ALA A 18 58.27 -39.19 58.04
N ASN A 19 58.79 -38.01 58.41
CA ASN A 19 58.17 -36.72 57.99
C ASN A 19 58.26 -36.54 56.48
N VAL A 20 59.44 -36.82 55.86
CA VAL A 20 59.59 -36.74 54.40
C VAL A 20 58.69 -37.74 53.70
N GLN A 21 58.51 -38.99 54.20
CA GLN A 21 57.63 -39.96 53.64
C GLN A 21 56.13 -39.50 53.73
N ASN A 22 55.76 -38.93 54.88
CA ASN A 22 54.38 -38.40 55.04
C ASN A 22 54.06 -37.28 54.06
N VAL A 23 55.01 -36.32 53.92
CA VAL A 23 54.88 -35.22 52.95
C VAL A 23 54.81 -35.75 51.52
N HIS A 24 55.63 -36.72 51.16
CA HIS A 24 55.60 -37.35 49.84
C HIS A 24 54.29 -38.09 49.59
N THR A 25 53.80 -38.82 50.57
CA THR A 25 52.51 -39.53 50.48
C THR A 25 51.38 -38.54 50.30
N GLN A 26 51.40 -37.41 51.00
CA GLN A 26 50.41 -36.35 50.88
C GLN A 26 50.45 -35.73 49.47
N GLN A 27 51.64 -35.41 48.98
CA GLN A 27 51.80 -34.88 47.60
C GLN A 27 51.33 -35.86 46.53
N GLN A 28 51.57 -37.16 46.69
CA GLN A 28 51.05 -38.18 45.79
C GLN A 28 49.53 -38.21 45.77
N LYS A 29 48.89 -38.10 46.95
CA LYS A 29 47.40 -38.05 47.04
C LYS A 29 46.85 -36.82 46.34
N GLU A 30 47.42 -35.66 46.57
CA GLU A 30 47.00 -34.41 45.93
C GLU A 30 47.18 -34.48 44.41
N HIS A 31 48.30 -35.01 43.92
CA HIS A 31 48.56 -35.21 42.51
C HIS A 31 47.54 -36.17 41.87
N ALA A 32 47.22 -37.29 42.57
CA ALA A 32 46.19 -38.23 42.10
C ALA A 32 44.81 -37.59 42.07
N GLN A 33 44.44 -36.77 43.04
CA GLN A 33 43.19 -36.01 43.02
C GLN A 33 43.12 -35.04 41.85
N GLN A 34 44.23 -34.33 41.60
CA GLN A 34 44.34 -33.36 40.51
C GLN A 34 44.26 -34.05 39.13
N GLN A 35 44.91 -35.20 38.98
CA GLN A 35 44.79 -36.01 37.77
C GLN A 35 43.33 -36.49 37.53
N LYS A 36 42.63 -36.94 38.59
CA LYS A 36 41.23 -37.33 38.49
C LYS A 36 40.31 -36.15 38.09
N ALA A 37 40.54 -34.97 38.69
CA ALA A 37 39.81 -33.75 38.34
C ALA A 37 40.10 -33.32 36.89
N ASN A 38 41.31 -33.40 36.42
CA ASN A 38 41.69 -33.09 35.04
C ASN A 38 41.06 -34.10 34.05
N ALA A 39 41.03 -35.38 34.37
CA ALA A 39 40.36 -36.39 33.56
C ALA A 39 38.84 -36.13 33.43
N GLN A 40 38.18 -35.73 34.51
CA GLN A 40 36.79 -35.33 34.47
C GLN A 40 36.57 -34.09 33.58
N LYS A 41 37.40 -33.07 33.71
CA LYS A 41 37.34 -31.85 32.85
C LYS A 41 37.52 -32.20 31.37
N LEU A 42 38.46 -33.11 31.06
CA LEU A 42 38.69 -33.57 29.67
C LEU A 42 37.48 -34.30 29.10
N ASN A 43 36.82 -35.12 29.89
CA ASN A 43 35.60 -35.80 29.45
C ASN A 43 34.45 -34.79 29.20
N THR A 44 34.26 -33.82 30.10
CA THR A 44 33.26 -32.77 29.89
C THR A 44 33.57 -31.96 28.62
N LEU A 45 34.84 -31.55 28.44
CA LEU A 45 35.25 -30.79 27.26
C LEU A 45 35.06 -31.62 25.96
N SER A 46 35.31 -32.91 25.99
CA SER A 46 35.08 -33.81 24.86
C SER A 46 33.59 -33.87 24.48
N ASN A 47 32.70 -33.94 25.46
CA ASN A 47 31.26 -33.95 25.24
C ASN A 47 30.77 -32.60 24.69
N ASP A 48 31.30 -31.48 25.21
CA ASP A 48 30.94 -30.15 24.74
C ASP A 48 31.38 -29.94 23.28
N VAL A 49 32.58 -30.42 22.92
CA VAL A 49 33.09 -30.39 21.54
C VAL A 49 32.20 -31.23 20.60
N ALA A 50 31.78 -32.41 21.03
CA ALA A 50 30.85 -33.23 20.25
C ALA A 50 29.53 -32.51 20.03
N SER A 51 28.93 -31.93 21.06
CA SER A 51 27.68 -31.18 20.99
C SER A 51 27.82 -29.94 20.09
N LEU A 52 28.93 -29.20 20.17
CA LEU A 52 29.22 -28.07 19.30
C LEU A 52 29.32 -28.50 17.83
N LYS A 53 29.97 -29.65 17.57
CA LYS A 53 30.08 -30.20 16.21
C LYS A 53 28.74 -30.52 15.61
N ASP A 54 27.84 -31.14 16.38
CA ASP A 54 26.49 -31.47 15.94
C ASP A 54 25.65 -30.19 15.69
N SER A 55 25.77 -29.21 16.58
CA SER A 55 25.12 -27.91 16.41
C SER A 55 25.62 -27.16 15.17
N THR A 56 26.92 -27.21 14.90
CA THR A 56 27.51 -26.59 13.72
C THR A 56 27.03 -27.25 12.44
N LYS A 57 26.88 -28.58 12.44
CA LYS A 57 26.33 -29.31 11.30
C LYS A 57 24.87 -28.91 11.04
N LEU A 58 24.05 -28.86 12.10
CA LEU A 58 22.66 -28.44 11.97
C LEU A 58 22.51 -27.02 11.40
N VAL A 59 23.36 -26.08 11.85
CA VAL A 59 23.37 -24.72 11.33
C VAL A 59 23.78 -24.70 9.86
N SER A 60 24.79 -25.49 9.47
CA SER A 60 25.22 -25.61 8.08
C SER A 60 24.10 -26.14 7.18
N ASP A 61 23.38 -27.16 7.60
CA ASP A 61 22.26 -27.74 6.85
C ASP A 61 21.12 -26.72 6.68
N ARG A 62 20.84 -25.93 7.72
CA ARG A 62 19.82 -24.84 7.64
C ARG A 62 20.24 -23.70 6.71
N ILE A 63 21.52 -23.34 6.70
CA ILE A 63 22.04 -22.33 5.76
C ILE A 63 21.89 -22.82 4.32
N GLN A 64 22.24 -24.07 4.04
CA GLN A 64 22.08 -24.65 2.70
C GLN A 64 20.60 -24.65 2.25
N ALA A 65 19.69 -25.02 3.12
CA ALA A 65 18.26 -24.99 2.82
C ALA A 65 17.77 -23.56 2.52
N ALA A 66 18.17 -22.58 3.33
CA ALA A 66 17.83 -21.17 3.12
C ALA A 66 18.43 -20.60 1.82
N GLU A 67 19.62 -21.00 1.42
CA GLU A 67 20.24 -20.61 0.16
C GLU A 67 19.44 -21.10 -1.06
N VAL A 68 18.94 -22.34 -1.00
CA VAL A 68 18.07 -22.90 -2.07
C VAL A 68 16.76 -22.14 -2.17
N GLU A 69 16.10 -21.87 -1.05
CA GLU A 69 14.86 -21.07 -1.03
C GLU A 69 15.10 -19.64 -1.56
N PHE A 70 16.19 -19.03 -1.15
CA PHE A 70 16.55 -17.69 -1.61
C PHE A 70 16.80 -17.64 -3.12
N GLN A 71 17.45 -18.66 -3.68
CA GLN A 71 17.65 -18.76 -5.12
C GLN A 71 16.33 -18.93 -5.87
N ALA A 72 15.41 -19.75 -5.38
CA ALA A 72 14.09 -19.91 -5.97
C ALA A 72 13.30 -18.59 -6.00
N VAL A 73 13.27 -17.86 -4.88
CA VAL A 73 12.64 -16.53 -4.81
C VAL A 73 13.28 -15.54 -5.80
N LYS A 74 14.59 -15.58 -5.96
CA LYS A 74 15.30 -14.71 -6.92
C LYS A 74 14.92 -15.02 -8.36
N ASP A 75 14.74 -16.29 -8.69
CA ASP A 75 14.32 -16.72 -10.02
C ASP A 75 12.85 -16.35 -10.29
N ASP A 76 11.97 -16.48 -9.30
CA ASP A 76 10.58 -16.03 -9.38
C ASP A 76 10.48 -14.51 -9.60
N ILE A 77 11.29 -13.72 -8.87
CA ILE A 77 11.35 -12.26 -9.05
C ILE A 77 11.81 -11.91 -10.47
N LYS A 78 12.79 -12.64 -11.00
CA LYS A 78 13.27 -12.43 -12.36
C LYS A 78 12.19 -12.73 -13.40
N ALA A 79 11.51 -13.86 -13.30
CA ALA A 79 10.40 -14.24 -14.16
C ALA A 79 9.24 -13.23 -14.08
N PHE A 80 8.90 -12.76 -12.89
CA PHE A 80 7.90 -11.74 -12.70
C PHE A 80 8.28 -10.41 -13.36
N LYS A 81 9.54 -9.97 -13.24
CA LYS A 81 10.04 -8.76 -13.90
C LYS A 81 9.97 -8.86 -15.43
N GLU A 82 10.32 -10.00 -15.99
CA GLU A 82 10.24 -10.24 -17.44
C GLU A 82 8.77 -10.20 -17.92
N THR A 83 7.87 -10.88 -17.22
CA THR A 83 6.43 -10.84 -17.51
C THR A 83 5.84 -9.42 -17.42
N CYS A 84 6.24 -8.65 -16.41
CA CYS A 84 5.82 -7.26 -16.28
C CYS A 84 6.36 -6.40 -17.44
N ARG A 85 7.61 -6.60 -17.83
CA ARG A 85 8.23 -5.86 -18.93
C ARG A 85 7.55 -6.17 -20.27
N GLU A 86 7.31 -7.42 -20.58
CA GLU A 86 6.60 -7.83 -21.80
C GLU A 86 5.18 -7.24 -21.86
N LYS A 87 4.44 -7.29 -20.75
CA LYS A 87 3.11 -6.68 -20.68
C LYS A 87 3.15 -5.17 -20.80
N PHE A 88 4.15 -4.52 -20.22
CA PHE A 88 4.33 -3.08 -20.30
C PHE A 88 4.71 -2.65 -21.71
N ASP A 89 5.69 -3.31 -22.32
CA ASP A 89 6.13 -3.02 -23.69
C ASP A 89 5.02 -3.28 -24.72
N SER A 90 4.26 -4.36 -24.57
CA SER A 90 3.10 -4.63 -25.43
C SER A 90 1.97 -3.61 -25.25
N SER A 91 1.79 -3.09 -24.05
CA SER A 91 0.79 -2.05 -23.74
C SER A 91 1.20 -0.67 -24.27
N LEU A 92 2.47 -0.30 -24.14
CA LEU A 92 3.01 0.98 -24.64
C LEU A 92 3.11 1.07 -26.15
N SER A 93 3.34 -0.05 -26.84
CA SER A 93 3.42 -0.10 -28.31
C SER A 93 2.06 -0.18 -28.99
N SER A 94 0.97 -0.27 -28.22
CA SER A 94 -0.38 -0.36 -28.78
C SER A 94 -0.89 1.02 -29.16
N ASP A 95 -1.24 1.20 -30.43
CA ASP A 95 -1.95 2.39 -30.93
C ASP A 95 -3.20 2.74 -30.11
N ALA A 96 -3.81 1.74 -29.48
CA ALA A 96 -4.95 1.91 -28.62
C ALA A 96 -4.61 2.68 -27.34
N PHE A 97 -3.43 2.45 -26.77
CA PHE A 97 -2.97 3.16 -25.58
C PHE A 97 -2.68 4.65 -25.88
N HIS A 98 -2.01 4.92 -26.99
CA HIS A 98 -1.76 6.30 -27.43
C HIS A 98 -3.06 7.05 -27.71
N ARG A 99 -4.02 6.40 -28.39
CA ARG A 99 -5.35 6.99 -28.63
C ARG A 99 -6.10 7.27 -27.33
N GLU A 100 -5.99 6.39 -26.34
CA GLU A 100 -6.64 6.60 -25.04
C GLU A 100 -6.02 7.81 -24.31
N ILE A 101 -4.68 7.96 -24.31
CA ILE A 101 -3.99 9.12 -23.73
C ILE A 101 -4.44 10.41 -24.42
N ASP A 102 -4.48 10.43 -25.75
CA ASP A 102 -4.92 11.58 -26.52
C ASP A 102 -6.39 11.91 -26.23
N ASP A 103 -7.24 10.90 -26.07
CA ASP A 103 -8.66 11.09 -25.77
C ASP A 103 -8.85 11.64 -24.33
N ILE A 104 -8.09 11.15 -23.37
CA ILE A 104 -8.04 11.70 -22.01
C ILE A 104 -7.57 13.15 -22.03
N ALA A 105 -6.51 13.46 -22.76
CA ALA A 105 -5.98 14.82 -22.85
C ALA A 105 -7.00 15.80 -23.47
N ARG A 106 -7.70 15.39 -24.52
CA ARG A 106 -8.77 16.19 -25.14
C ARG A 106 -9.94 16.44 -24.22
N ARG A 107 -10.32 15.46 -23.37
CA ARG A 107 -11.47 15.55 -22.46
C ARG A 107 -11.13 16.23 -21.12
N ARG A 108 -9.86 16.48 -20.88
CA ARG A 108 -9.35 16.96 -19.60
C ARG A 108 -10.05 18.21 -19.07
N ARG A 109 -10.46 19.11 -19.97
CA ARG A 109 -11.18 20.35 -19.64
C ARG A 109 -12.69 20.26 -19.82
N ASN A 110 -13.23 19.12 -20.23
CA ASN A 110 -14.64 18.96 -20.55
C ASN A 110 -15.48 18.65 -19.30
N ILE A 111 -16.67 19.22 -19.28
CA ILE A 111 -17.77 18.86 -18.38
C ILE A 111 -18.90 18.26 -19.22
N CYS A 112 -19.46 17.16 -18.73
CA CYS A 112 -20.66 16.56 -19.29
C CYS A 112 -21.86 16.96 -18.43
N ILE A 113 -22.86 17.63 -19.03
CA ILE A 113 -24.07 18.10 -18.36
C ILE A 113 -25.24 17.22 -18.78
N TYR A 114 -25.91 16.61 -17.82
CA TYR A 114 -27.08 15.76 -18.01
C TYR A 114 -28.35 16.48 -17.57
N GLY A 115 -29.48 16.11 -18.17
CA GLY A 115 -30.78 16.58 -17.74
C GLY A 115 -31.19 17.97 -18.26
N LEU A 116 -30.37 18.66 -19.05
CA LEU A 116 -30.73 19.91 -19.70
C LEU A 116 -31.72 19.68 -20.84
N LYS A 117 -32.88 20.29 -20.79
CA LYS A 117 -33.91 20.22 -21.85
C LYS A 117 -33.32 20.65 -23.20
N GLU A 118 -33.66 19.91 -24.25
CA GLU A 118 -33.26 20.22 -25.61
C GLU A 118 -34.17 21.30 -26.20
N SER A 119 -33.60 22.18 -27.03
CA SER A 119 -34.40 23.14 -27.80
C SER A 119 -35.21 22.43 -28.87
N THR A 120 -36.44 22.83 -29.02
CA THR A 120 -37.37 22.38 -30.08
C THR A 120 -37.21 23.17 -31.40
N GLN A 121 -36.34 24.19 -31.40
CA GLN A 121 -36.12 25.02 -32.59
C GLN A 121 -35.63 24.21 -33.78
N PRO A 122 -36.01 24.55 -35.01
CA PRO A 122 -35.61 23.77 -36.19
C PRO A 122 -34.15 23.96 -36.58
N SER A 123 -33.61 25.19 -36.40
CA SER A 123 -32.28 25.54 -36.81
C SER A 123 -31.19 25.04 -35.83
N ARG A 124 -30.08 24.51 -36.36
CA ARG A 124 -28.92 24.13 -35.57
C ARG A 124 -28.31 25.32 -34.79
N GLN A 125 -28.32 26.49 -35.41
CA GLN A 125 -27.78 27.70 -34.76
C GLN A 125 -28.63 28.10 -33.56
N GLU A 126 -29.96 28.07 -33.70
CA GLU A 126 -30.88 28.40 -32.61
C GLU A 126 -30.79 27.39 -31.46
N LYS A 127 -30.61 26.12 -31.77
CA LYS A 127 -30.36 25.09 -30.76
C LYS A 127 -29.07 25.36 -29.99
N GLN A 128 -27.99 25.72 -30.68
CA GLN A 128 -26.70 26.07 -30.02
C GLN A 128 -26.81 27.35 -29.19
N GLN A 129 -27.52 28.35 -29.68
CA GLN A 129 -27.76 29.60 -28.95
C GLN A 129 -28.55 29.36 -27.67
N HIS A 130 -29.61 28.53 -27.76
CA HIS A 130 -30.40 28.09 -26.62
C HIS A 130 -29.50 27.37 -25.58
N ASP A 131 -28.75 26.36 -26.02
CA ASP A 131 -27.86 25.61 -25.13
C ASP A 131 -26.81 26.53 -24.46
N LYS A 132 -26.26 27.51 -25.21
CA LYS A 132 -25.35 28.50 -24.68
C LYS A 132 -26.00 29.35 -23.60
N SER A 133 -27.22 29.86 -23.84
CA SER A 133 -27.97 30.64 -22.89
C SER A 133 -28.25 29.87 -21.58
N VAL A 134 -28.73 28.63 -21.70
CA VAL A 134 -29.05 27.79 -20.55
C VAL A 134 -27.79 27.45 -19.74
N VAL A 135 -26.68 27.09 -20.41
CA VAL A 135 -25.41 26.81 -19.72
C VAL A 135 -24.87 28.07 -19.03
N THR A 136 -24.96 29.25 -19.66
CA THR A 136 -24.55 30.49 -19.04
C THR A 136 -25.34 30.75 -17.76
N THR A 137 -26.66 30.58 -17.78
CA THR A 137 -27.51 30.74 -16.58
C THR A 137 -27.14 29.73 -15.50
N LEU A 138 -26.94 28.47 -15.88
CA LEU A 138 -26.52 27.40 -14.96
C LEU A 138 -25.18 27.74 -14.27
N PHE A 139 -24.19 28.14 -15.05
CA PHE A 139 -22.87 28.47 -14.52
C PHE A 139 -22.88 29.73 -13.66
N ASN A 140 -23.68 30.73 -13.99
CA ASN A 140 -23.89 31.89 -13.13
C ASN A 140 -24.53 31.47 -11.81
N ASP A 141 -25.50 30.60 -11.83
CA ASP A 141 -26.17 30.09 -10.62
C ASP A 141 -25.23 29.28 -9.71
N ILE A 142 -24.25 28.58 -10.28
CA ILE A 142 -23.21 27.86 -9.53
C ILE A 142 -22.17 28.85 -8.97
N SER A 143 -21.86 29.92 -9.72
CA SER A 143 -20.78 30.87 -9.39
C SER A 143 -21.24 32.01 -8.47
N SER A 144 -22.54 32.26 -8.32
CA SER A 144 -23.10 33.37 -7.55
C SER A 144 -22.89 33.18 -6.04
N ASP A 145 -21.68 33.45 -5.57
CA ASP A 145 -21.40 33.61 -4.15
C ASP A 145 -20.88 35.05 -3.92
N PRO A 146 -21.60 35.87 -3.14
CA PRO A 146 -21.17 37.23 -2.84
C PRO A 146 -19.92 37.28 -1.95
N THR A 147 -19.46 36.15 -1.42
CA THR A 147 -18.33 36.08 -0.48
C THR A 147 -17.02 35.62 -1.09
N THR A 148 -17.00 35.13 -2.32
CA THR A 148 -15.80 34.57 -2.94
C THR A 148 -15.42 35.35 -4.21
N ILE A 149 -14.23 35.92 -4.18
CA ILE A 149 -13.35 36.39 -5.28
C ILE A 149 -13.97 36.29 -6.67
N THR A 150 -14.14 37.42 -7.29
CA THR A 150 -14.53 37.65 -8.69
C THR A 150 -13.96 36.60 -9.63
N PHE A 151 -14.78 35.61 -9.98
CA PHE A 151 -14.51 34.81 -11.16
C PHE A 151 -14.55 35.75 -12.37
N PRO A 152 -13.60 35.64 -13.32
CA PRO A 152 -13.87 36.20 -14.63
C PRO A 152 -15.19 35.61 -15.09
N SER A 153 -16.10 36.47 -15.54
CA SER A 153 -17.48 36.10 -15.88
C SER A 153 -17.51 34.74 -16.60
N PRO A 154 -18.20 33.71 -16.06
CA PRO A 154 -18.21 32.39 -16.67
C PRO A 154 -18.69 32.39 -18.12
N SER A 155 -19.44 33.42 -18.49
CA SER A 155 -20.01 33.62 -19.82
C SER A 155 -19.02 33.76 -20.96
N SER A 156 -17.73 34.09 -20.69
CA SER A 156 -16.72 34.30 -21.71
C SER A 156 -15.72 33.14 -21.90
N ASN A 157 -15.73 32.15 -21.02
CA ASN A 157 -14.60 31.21 -20.91
C ASN A 157 -14.97 29.75 -21.07
N PHE A 158 -16.02 29.44 -21.80
CA PHE A 158 -16.36 28.05 -22.17
C PHE A 158 -16.77 27.92 -23.63
N LYS A 159 -16.57 26.75 -24.21
CA LYS A 159 -17.00 26.37 -25.54
C LYS A 159 -17.99 25.23 -25.45
N ILE A 160 -19.14 25.39 -26.05
CA ILE A 160 -20.09 24.30 -26.20
C ILE A 160 -19.71 23.48 -27.43
N TRP A 161 -19.59 22.17 -27.22
CA TRP A 161 -19.33 21.27 -28.32
C TRP A 161 -20.65 20.82 -28.96
N ASN A 162 -21.19 19.76 -28.53
CA ASN A 162 -22.44 19.19 -29.05
C ASN A 162 -23.12 18.31 -27.99
N ARG A 163 -24.38 18.04 -28.23
CA ARG A 163 -25.08 16.97 -27.50
C ARG A 163 -24.67 15.62 -28.03
N VAL A 164 -24.46 14.66 -27.13
CA VAL A 164 -23.90 13.35 -27.43
C VAL A 164 -24.95 12.26 -27.28
N GLY A 165 -24.95 11.32 -28.21
CA GLY A 165 -25.85 10.16 -28.24
C GLY A 165 -27.07 10.34 -29.13
N PRO A 166 -27.87 9.28 -29.27
CA PRO A 166 -29.12 9.31 -30.06
C PRO A 166 -30.18 10.20 -29.39
N ILE A 167 -31.03 10.77 -30.20
CA ILE A 167 -32.20 11.52 -29.72
C ILE A 167 -33.13 10.54 -28.99
N ASN A 168 -33.54 10.90 -27.77
CA ASN A 168 -34.43 10.11 -26.94
C ASN A 168 -35.52 11.01 -26.34
N GLU A 169 -36.76 10.70 -26.59
CA GLU A 169 -37.90 11.48 -26.07
C GLU A 169 -37.99 11.49 -24.54
N ARG A 170 -37.51 10.42 -23.90
CA ARG A 170 -37.60 10.27 -22.42
C ARG A 170 -36.46 10.97 -21.66
N ARG A 171 -35.31 11.17 -22.30
CA ARG A 171 -34.15 11.77 -21.64
C ARG A 171 -33.38 12.68 -22.61
N PRO A 172 -33.15 13.95 -22.25
CA PRO A 172 -32.36 14.84 -23.07
C PRO A 172 -30.93 14.32 -23.16
N ARG A 173 -30.31 14.49 -24.33
CA ARG A 173 -28.94 14.08 -24.58
C ARG A 173 -27.96 14.90 -23.72
N PRO A 174 -26.91 14.28 -23.19
CA PRO A 174 -25.86 14.99 -22.48
C PRO A 174 -25.21 16.07 -23.36
N LEU A 175 -24.91 17.20 -22.77
CA LEU A 175 -24.21 18.31 -23.43
C LEU A 175 -22.75 18.37 -22.95
N ILE A 176 -21.81 18.41 -23.89
CA ILE A 176 -20.38 18.56 -23.58
C ILE A 176 -19.99 20.02 -23.68
N VAL A 177 -19.35 20.52 -22.62
CA VAL A 177 -18.85 21.89 -22.49
C VAL A 177 -17.38 21.86 -22.16
N GLU A 178 -16.54 22.49 -22.98
CA GLU A 178 -15.12 22.66 -22.71
C GLU A 178 -14.90 23.94 -21.90
N MET A 179 -14.26 23.81 -20.76
CA MET A 179 -13.87 24.93 -19.89
C MET A 179 -12.54 25.53 -20.34
N ALA A 180 -12.29 26.80 -19.98
CA ALA A 180 -11.02 27.48 -20.30
C ALA A 180 -9.80 26.79 -19.68
N SER A 181 -9.95 26.23 -18.48
CA SER A 181 -8.89 25.50 -17.77
C SER A 181 -9.45 24.37 -16.93
N GLU A 182 -8.57 23.46 -16.48
CA GLU A 182 -8.93 22.41 -15.54
C GLU A 182 -9.35 22.96 -14.18
N GLU A 183 -8.70 24.01 -13.72
CA GLU A 183 -9.05 24.66 -12.46
C GLU A 183 -10.47 25.22 -12.51
N ALA A 184 -10.86 25.83 -13.65
CA ALA A 184 -12.23 26.30 -13.85
C ALA A 184 -13.22 25.15 -13.80
N LYS A 185 -12.93 24.01 -14.44
CA LYS A 185 -13.71 22.79 -14.37
C LYS A 185 -13.84 22.28 -12.93
N HIS A 186 -12.73 22.13 -12.22
CA HIS A 186 -12.73 21.62 -10.84
C HIS A 186 -13.54 22.52 -9.90
N ARG A 187 -13.39 23.84 -10.02
CA ARG A 187 -14.19 24.79 -9.23
C ARG A 187 -15.68 24.63 -9.52
N MET A 188 -16.04 24.49 -10.79
CA MET A 188 -17.42 24.31 -11.19
C MET A 188 -18.02 23.02 -10.59
N LEU A 189 -17.30 21.91 -10.71
CA LEU A 189 -17.75 20.61 -10.18
C LEU A 189 -17.79 20.57 -8.64
N SER A 190 -16.85 21.23 -7.95
CA SER A 190 -16.85 21.31 -6.47
C SER A 190 -17.97 22.19 -5.90
N SER A 191 -18.54 23.07 -6.73
CA SER A 191 -19.59 24.01 -6.31
C SER A 191 -21.01 23.53 -6.66
N LEU A 192 -21.18 22.27 -7.10
CA LEU A 192 -22.49 21.72 -7.51
C LEU A 192 -23.55 21.68 -6.41
N ASN A 193 -23.12 21.60 -5.16
CA ASN A 193 -24.03 21.68 -4.01
C ASN A 193 -24.87 22.97 -3.98
N ARG A 194 -24.40 24.03 -4.65
CA ARG A 194 -25.14 25.31 -4.78
C ARG A 194 -26.39 25.21 -5.67
N LEU A 195 -26.50 24.15 -6.46
CA LEU A 195 -27.71 23.87 -7.23
C LEU A 195 -28.80 23.20 -6.38
N GLN A 196 -28.41 22.69 -5.20
CA GLN A 196 -29.38 22.08 -4.29
C GLN A 196 -30.40 23.13 -3.85
N GLY A 197 -31.69 22.77 -3.96
CA GLY A 197 -32.78 23.68 -3.60
C GLY A 197 -33.21 24.66 -4.70
N LYS A 198 -32.54 24.70 -5.87
CA LYS A 198 -32.97 25.49 -7.02
C LYS A 198 -33.92 24.68 -7.93
N PRO A 199 -35.23 24.96 -7.95
CA PRO A 199 -36.21 24.12 -8.65
C PRO A 199 -35.94 24.01 -10.16
N GLN A 200 -35.41 25.09 -10.78
CA GLN A 200 -35.11 25.14 -12.22
C GLN A 200 -34.03 24.14 -12.64
N TRP A 201 -33.18 23.69 -11.72
CA TRP A 201 -32.08 22.74 -11.99
C TRP A 201 -32.38 21.33 -11.44
N LYS A 202 -33.61 21.07 -11.06
CA LYS A 202 -34.00 19.72 -10.61
C LYS A 202 -33.75 18.69 -11.70
N GLY A 203 -32.95 17.66 -11.41
CA GLY A 203 -32.56 16.61 -12.35
C GLY A 203 -31.41 16.97 -13.29
N VAL A 204 -30.81 18.16 -13.16
CA VAL A 204 -29.59 18.51 -13.84
C VAL A 204 -28.39 18.05 -13.01
N THR A 205 -27.47 17.32 -13.66
CA THR A 205 -26.21 16.88 -13.03
C THR A 205 -25.03 17.15 -13.94
N LEU A 206 -23.89 17.48 -13.32
CA LEU A 206 -22.63 17.72 -14.02
C LEU A 206 -21.60 16.66 -13.58
N SER A 207 -20.83 16.18 -14.54
CA SER A 207 -19.73 15.25 -14.27
C SER A 207 -18.54 15.52 -15.19
N ASP A 208 -17.42 14.88 -14.88
CA ASP A 208 -16.29 14.81 -15.81
C ASP A 208 -16.70 14.11 -17.12
N ASP A 209 -16.20 14.60 -18.25
CA ASP A 209 -16.27 13.88 -19.53
C ASP A 209 -15.16 12.81 -19.53
N ARG A 210 -15.52 11.59 -19.19
CA ARG A 210 -14.63 10.44 -19.06
C ARG A 210 -14.65 9.56 -20.29
N THR A 211 -13.48 8.98 -20.63
CA THR A 211 -13.40 7.96 -21.67
C THR A 211 -14.17 6.70 -21.26
N LYS A 212 -14.36 5.79 -22.20
CA LYS A 212 -15.01 4.49 -21.92
C LYS A 212 -14.18 3.69 -20.91
N SER A 213 -12.86 3.65 -21.11
CA SER A 213 -11.92 2.94 -20.25
C SER A 213 -11.93 3.48 -18.82
N GLN A 214 -11.92 4.80 -18.65
CA GLN A 214 -12.02 5.43 -17.33
C GLN A 214 -13.35 5.07 -16.62
N ARG A 215 -14.46 5.08 -17.33
CA ARG A 215 -15.77 4.71 -16.76
C ARG A 215 -15.83 3.24 -16.34
N GLU A 216 -15.23 2.34 -17.15
CA GLU A 216 -15.15 0.92 -16.81
C GLU A 216 -14.27 0.67 -15.59
N ASN A 217 -13.17 1.42 -15.47
CA ASN A 217 -12.28 1.35 -14.33
C ASN A 217 -12.96 1.85 -13.04
N ASP A 218 -13.64 2.99 -13.12
CA ASP A 218 -14.41 3.52 -12.00
C ASP A 218 -15.49 2.52 -11.56
N LYS A 219 -16.19 1.89 -12.51
CA LYS A 219 -17.17 0.86 -12.20
C LYS A 219 -16.57 -0.31 -11.42
N LYS A 220 -15.40 -0.81 -11.85
CA LYS A 220 -14.70 -1.89 -11.13
C LYS A 220 -14.40 -1.52 -9.68
N VAL A 221 -13.94 -0.28 -9.44
CA VAL A 221 -13.66 0.21 -8.08
C VAL A 221 -14.92 0.32 -7.22
N TYR A 222 -16.04 0.74 -7.82
CA TYR A 222 -17.34 0.75 -7.12
C TYR A 222 -17.84 -0.66 -6.80
N ASP A 223 -17.69 -1.58 -7.74
CA ASP A 223 -18.08 -2.99 -7.55
C ASP A 223 -17.20 -3.65 -6.47
N GLU A 224 -15.89 -3.35 -6.43
CA GLU A 224 -14.96 -3.77 -5.37
C GLU A 224 -15.39 -3.23 -4.00
N LEU A 225 -15.69 -1.93 -3.90
CA LEU A 225 -16.17 -1.34 -2.65
C LEU A 225 -17.44 -2.02 -2.15
N LYS A 226 -18.38 -2.29 -3.06
CA LYS A 226 -19.63 -2.99 -2.75
C LYS A 226 -19.37 -4.39 -2.23
N ALA A 227 -18.50 -5.16 -2.90
CA ALA A 227 -18.11 -6.49 -2.46
C ALA A 227 -17.46 -6.48 -1.06
N ILE A 228 -16.57 -5.51 -0.79
CA ILE A 228 -15.97 -5.33 0.53
C ILE A 228 -17.03 -5.00 1.60
N GLN A 229 -18.01 -4.16 1.28
CA GLN A 229 -19.10 -3.80 2.19
C GLN A 229 -20.01 -5.00 2.49
N GLU A 230 -20.33 -5.79 1.47
CA GLU A 230 -21.14 -7.02 1.62
C GLU A 230 -20.39 -8.07 2.46
N ALA A 231 -19.08 -8.30 2.19
CA ALA A 231 -18.27 -9.21 2.96
C ALA A 231 -18.13 -8.79 4.44
N LYS A 232 -18.04 -7.48 4.72
CA LYS A 232 -18.02 -6.93 6.07
C LYS A 232 -19.31 -7.20 6.85
N ASN A 233 -20.45 -7.11 6.19
CA ASN A 233 -21.72 -7.36 6.83
C ASN A 233 -21.87 -8.83 7.30
N VAL A 234 -21.15 -9.74 6.65
CA VAL A 234 -21.22 -11.20 6.94
C VAL A 234 -20.16 -11.66 7.94
N ALA A 235 -18.94 -11.10 7.94
CA ALA A 235 -17.77 -11.71 8.58
C ALA A 235 -17.16 -10.94 9.76
N MET A 236 -17.56 -9.69 10.02
CA MET A 236 -16.90 -8.85 11.03
C MET A 236 -17.72 -8.70 12.32
N SER A 237 -17.02 -8.66 13.47
CA SER A 237 -17.63 -8.28 14.75
C SER A 237 -18.15 -6.83 14.70
N GLU A 238 -19.16 -6.53 15.54
CA GLU A 238 -19.73 -5.16 15.61
C GLU A 238 -18.67 -4.10 16.03
N GLU A 239 -17.67 -4.49 16.80
CA GLU A 239 -16.57 -3.61 17.22
C GLU A 239 -15.67 -3.23 16.04
N GLU A 240 -15.32 -4.19 15.20
CA GLU A 240 -14.51 -3.92 13.99
C GLU A 240 -15.28 -3.12 12.92
N LYS A 241 -16.59 -3.33 12.79
CA LYS A 241 -17.45 -2.52 11.91
C LYS A 241 -17.48 -1.05 12.32
N ASN A 242 -17.33 -0.77 13.61
CA ASN A 242 -17.38 0.59 14.14
C ASN A 242 -16.09 1.38 13.99
N ASP A 243 -14.92 0.71 13.92
CA ASP A 243 -13.61 1.39 13.91
C ASP A 243 -13.14 1.83 12.52
N PHE A 244 -13.54 1.12 11.46
CA PHE A 244 -13.05 1.39 10.12
C PHE A 244 -14.17 1.52 9.08
N VAL A 245 -13.92 2.38 8.08
CA VAL A 245 -14.77 2.52 6.88
C VAL A 245 -13.91 2.42 5.63
N HIS A 246 -14.44 1.80 4.57
CA HIS A 246 -13.83 1.85 3.26
C HIS A 246 -14.46 3.00 2.48
N ILE A 247 -13.61 3.82 1.89
CA ILE A 247 -14.00 4.97 1.07
C ILE A 247 -13.31 4.91 -0.28
N ILE A 248 -13.94 5.49 -1.28
CA ILE A 248 -13.32 5.72 -2.58
C ILE A 248 -12.52 7.01 -2.49
N VAL A 249 -11.26 6.95 -2.90
CA VAL A 249 -10.35 8.09 -2.98
C VAL A 249 -9.72 8.14 -4.37
N GLY A 250 -9.29 9.32 -4.78
CA GLY A 250 -8.65 9.54 -6.08
C GLY A 250 -9.43 10.50 -6.95
N ARG A 251 -9.02 10.61 -8.21
CA ARG A 251 -9.70 11.42 -9.23
C ARG A 251 -10.55 10.54 -10.13
N PRO A 252 -11.56 11.08 -10.81
CA PRO A 252 -12.31 10.34 -11.82
C PRO A 252 -11.37 9.66 -12.83
N GLY A 253 -11.55 8.35 -13.02
CA GLY A 253 -10.69 7.51 -13.85
C GLY A 253 -9.49 6.88 -13.12
N ASP A 254 -9.19 7.32 -11.89
CA ASP A 254 -8.12 6.79 -11.02
C ASP A 254 -8.63 6.62 -9.58
N TYR A 255 -9.82 6.10 -9.44
CA TYR A 255 -10.38 5.78 -8.13
C TYR A 255 -9.74 4.51 -7.56
N ARG A 256 -9.64 4.47 -6.23
CA ARG A 256 -9.20 3.30 -5.46
C ARG A 256 -9.93 3.22 -4.14
N VAL A 257 -10.11 2.02 -3.62
CA VAL A 257 -10.68 1.80 -2.30
C VAL A 257 -9.61 1.99 -1.24
N LYS A 258 -9.91 2.76 -0.20
CA LYS A 258 -9.02 2.98 0.95
C LYS A 258 -9.75 2.67 2.25
N LYS A 259 -9.12 1.86 3.12
CA LYS A 259 -9.58 1.63 4.50
C LYS A 259 -9.15 2.82 5.37
N VAL A 260 -10.10 3.47 6.04
CA VAL A 260 -9.85 4.64 6.88
C VAL A 260 -10.48 4.41 8.26
N ARG A 261 -9.79 4.82 9.31
CA ARG A 261 -10.34 4.77 10.67
C ARG A 261 -11.40 5.85 10.83
N LYS A 262 -12.56 5.49 11.39
CA LYS A 262 -13.60 6.47 11.72
C LYS A 262 -13.07 7.45 12.77
N ARG A 263 -13.31 8.73 12.61
CA ARG A 263 -13.03 9.71 13.66
C ARG A 263 -14.05 9.47 14.77
N LYS A 264 -13.59 9.26 16.00
CA LYS A 264 -14.45 9.29 17.17
C LYS A 264 -14.84 10.76 17.39
N ASN A 265 -16.11 11.05 17.23
CA ASN A 265 -16.67 12.36 17.65
C ASN A 265 -16.75 12.39 19.18
#